data_172b5ccce95c3b42e2a04ccd182b1f94
#
_entry.id   172b5ccce95c3b42e2a04ccd182b1f94
#
_cell.length_a   1.000
_cell.length_b   1.000
_cell.length_c   1.000
_cell.angle_alpha   90.00
_cell.angle_beta   90.00
_cell.angle_gamma   90.00
#
_symmetry.space_group_name_H-M   'P 1'
#
loop_
_entity.id
_entity.type
_entity.pdbx_description
1 polymer ?
#
loop_
_entity_poly.entity_id
_entity_poly.type
_entity_poly.pdbx_seq_one_letter_code
_entity_poly.pdbx_strand_id
1 'polypeptide(L)'
;LDYLKNHPDTLVMTAADSDAGGLEVIAAPMDYATKPVPAKMTNGAPLDGAQGTETLPFIAQPDQFGNRMPFGIAWSGTDDGAGGILVRAAGINAEALRSGSCDNTDIYRLIYMTLFGHTPDLPHSPQGSAK
;
A
#
# COMPACT_ATOMS: atom_id res chain seq x y z
N LEU A 1 -4.91 15.28 5.82
CA LEU A 1 -6.32 15.27 6.29
C LEU A 1 -6.81 16.64 6.79
N ASP A 2 -5.96 17.68 6.82
CA ASP A 2 -6.37 19.02 7.28
C ASP A 2 -7.43 19.65 6.34
N TYR A 3 -7.40 19.30 5.07
CA TYR A 3 -8.42 19.72 4.10
C TYR A 3 -9.85 19.37 4.55
N LEU A 4 -10.05 18.17 5.10
CA LEU A 4 -11.36 17.70 5.55
C LEU A 4 -11.97 18.52 6.67
N LYS A 5 -11.16 19.24 7.47
CA LYS A 5 -11.65 20.08 8.58
C LYS A 5 -12.56 21.20 8.08
N ASN A 6 -12.30 21.70 6.87
CA ASN A 6 -13.06 22.77 6.24
C ASN A 6 -13.94 22.31 5.08
N HIS A 7 -13.91 21.02 4.74
CA HIS A 7 -14.65 20.42 3.63
C HIS A 7 -15.30 19.11 4.06
N PRO A 8 -16.36 19.15 4.90
CA PRO A 8 -16.96 17.97 5.50
C PRO A 8 -17.71 17.08 4.47
N ASP A 9 -18.00 17.60 3.29
CA ASP A 9 -18.65 16.93 2.17
C ASP A 9 -17.66 16.24 1.22
N THR A 10 -16.42 16.06 1.65
CA THR A 10 -15.36 15.46 0.83
C THR A 10 -15.05 14.04 1.31
N LEU A 11 -14.98 13.09 0.37
CA LEU A 11 -14.37 11.78 0.55
C LEU A 11 -12.94 11.81 0.02
N VAL A 12 -11.98 11.48 0.87
CA VAL A 12 -10.58 11.24 0.47
C VAL A 12 -10.32 9.75 0.51
N MET A 13 -9.83 9.20 -0.58
CA MET A 13 -9.47 7.79 -0.67
C MET A 13 -8.10 7.59 -1.31
N THR A 14 -7.35 6.62 -0.83
CA THR A 14 -6.08 6.20 -1.42
C THR A 14 -6.10 4.69 -1.64
N ALA A 15 -5.71 4.27 -2.84
CA ALA A 15 -5.52 2.89 -3.23
C ALA A 15 -4.41 2.83 -4.28
N ALA A 16 -3.74 1.70 -4.41
CA ALA A 16 -2.96 1.38 -5.61
C ALA A 16 -3.84 0.61 -6.61
N ASP A 17 -3.39 0.53 -7.84
CA ASP A 17 -4.03 -0.25 -8.90
C ASP A 17 -3.61 -1.74 -8.86
N SER A 18 -2.41 -2.01 -8.34
CA SER A 18 -1.85 -3.34 -8.16
C SER A 18 -0.91 -3.37 -6.95
N ASP A 19 -0.34 -4.51 -6.61
CA ASP A 19 0.71 -4.63 -5.60
C ASP A 19 2.11 -4.29 -6.16
N ALA A 20 2.18 -3.86 -7.42
CA ALA A 20 3.38 -3.34 -8.08
C ALA A 20 4.61 -4.25 -7.91
N GLY A 21 4.44 -5.56 -8.09
CA GLY A 21 5.52 -6.54 -8.00
C GLY A 21 5.83 -7.02 -6.58
N GLY A 22 4.96 -6.74 -5.60
CA GLY A 22 5.10 -7.23 -4.24
C GLY A 22 6.22 -6.54 -3.47
N LEU A 23 5.97 -5.33 -3.01
CA LEU A 23 6.93 -4.56 -2.21
C LEU A 23 7.26 -5.27 -0.90
N GLU A 24 8.55 -5.44 -0.64
CA GLU A 24 9.09 -6.10 0.54
C GLU A 24 10.10 -5.22 1.27
N VAL A 25 10.11 -5.32 2.60
CA VAL A 25 11.19 -4.76 3.43
C VAL A 25 12.18 -5.87 3.72
N ILE A 26 13.42 -5.66 3.32
CA ILE A 26 14.51 -6.61 3.55
C ILE A 26 15.52 -6.06 4.55
N ALA A 27 16.07 -6.95 5.40
CA ALA A 27 17.16 -6.60 6.27
C ALA A 27 18.42 -6.33 5.44
N ALA A 28 19.13 -5.25 5.75
CA ALA A 28 20.47 -5.01 5.21
C ALA A 28 21.53 -5.39 6.28
N PRO A 29 22.69 -5.92 5.89
CA PRO A 29 23.80 -6.10 6.81
C PRO A 29 24.21 -4.77 7.45
N MET A 30 24.68 -4.81 8.70
CA MET A 30 25.04 -3.59 9.46
C MET A 30 26.13 -2.75 8.79
N ASP A 31 27.01 -3.38 8.01
CA ASP A 31 28.04 -2.67 7.27
C ASP A 31 27.48 -1.90 6.04
N TYR A 32 26.25 -2.19 5.61
CA TYR A 32 25.56 -1.41 4.58
C TYR A 32 25.04 -0.06 5.09
N ALA A 33 25.09 0.21 6.39
CA ALA A 33 24.72 1.53 6.91
C ALA A 33 25.55 2.68 6.30
N THR A 34 26.72 2.35 5.73
CA THR A 34 27.63 3.33 5.10
C THR A 34 27.94 3.00 3.63
N LYS A 35 27.28 1.99 3.07
CA LYS A 35 27.52 1.54 1.69
C LYS A 35 26.20 1.49 0.93
N PRO A 36 26.21 1.77 -0.38
CA PRO A 36 25.05 1.57 -1.23
C PRO A 36 24.56 0.11 -1.20
N VAL A 37 23.27 -0.08 -1.31
CA VAL A 37 22.70 -1.40 -1.58
C VAL A 37 22.96 -1.79 -3.05
N PRO A 38 22.98 -3.09 -3.41
CA PRO A 38 23.00 -3.51 -4.80
C PRO A 38 21.81 -2.95 -5.58
N ALA A 39 21.98 -2.69 -6.87
CA ALA A 39 20.92 -2.16 -7.73
C ALA A 39 19.73 -3.13 -7.86
N LYS A 40 19.98 -4.43 -7.77
CA LYS A 40 18.99 -5.47 -8.05
C LYS A 40 19.13 -6.65 -7.12
N MET A 41 18.01 -7.30 -6.88
CA MET A 41 17.92 -8.63 -6.30
C MET A 41 18.42 -9.69 -7.31
N THR A 42 18.61 -10.92 -6.85
CA THR A 42 19.02 -12.05 -7.72
C THR A 42 18.00 -12.38 -8.80
N ASN A 43 16.73 -12.08 -8.59
CA ASN A 43 15.65 -12.23 -9.56
C ASN A 43 15.57 -11.07 -10.58
N GLY A 44 16.45 -10.07 -10.49
CA GLY A 44 16.48 -8.90 -11.37
C GLY A 44 15.58 -7.73 -10.92
N ALA A 45 14.77 -7.92 -9.89
CA ALA A 45 13.92 -6.85 -9.37
C ALA A 45 14.75 -5.72 -8.71
N PRO A 46 14.27 -4.48 -8.71
CA PRO A 46 14.97 -3.35 -8.09
C PRO A 46 15.20 -3.56 -6.60
N LEU A 47 16.28 -2.95 -6.10
CA LEU A 47 16.59 -2.86 -4.67
C LEU A 47 16.92 -1.42 -4.34
N ASP A 48 16.12 -0.81 -3.46
CA ASP A 48 16.24 0.60 -3.11
C ASP A 48 16.70 0.82 -1.67
N GLY A 49 17.47 1.88 -1.50
CA GLY A 49 17.78 2.48 -0.21
C GLY A 49 17.08 3.84 -0.06
N ALA A 50 17.66 4.70 0.76
CA ALA A 50 17.03 5.96 1.23
C ALA A 50 16.67 6.97 0.12
N GLN A 51 17.31 6.90 -1.05
CA GLN A 51 17.08 7.83 -2.16
C GLN A 51 16.94 7.11 -3.51
N GLY A 52 16.47 5.87 -3.50
CA GLY A 52 16.27 5.05 -4.68
C GLY A 52 17.33 3.96 -4.86
N THR A 53 17.41 3.41 -6.05
CA THR A 53 18.29 2.29 -6.39
C THR A 53 19.77 2.63 -6.18
N GLU A 54 20.54 1.68 -5.66
CA GLU A 54 21.98 1.83 -5.33
C GLU A 54 22.29 2.91 -4.28
N THR A 55 21.30 3.38 -3.55
CA THR A 55 21.52 4.35 -2.46
C THR A 55 21.78 3.66 -1.14
N LEU A 56 22.20 4.42 -0.12
CA LEU A 56 22.37 3.92 1.24
C LEU A 56 21.06 3.31 1.74
N PRO A 57 21.11 2.27 2.59
CA PRO A 57 19.91 1.72 3.22
C PRO A 57 19.13 2.77 4.00
N PHE A 58 17.85 2.51 4.20
CA PHE A 58 17.07 3.20 5.22
C PHE A 58 17.55 2.78 6.61
N ILE A 59 17.40 3.66 7.59
CA ILE A 59 17.66 3.35 9.01
C ILE A 59 16.33 3.40 9.76
N ALA A 60 15.96 2.28 10.36
CA ALA A 60 14.73 2.18 11.15
C ALA A 60 14.77 3.11 12.38
N GLN A 61 13.59 3.46 12.88
CA GLN A 61 13.47 4.04 14.21
C GLN A 61 14.04 3.08 15.27
N PRO A 62 14.51 3.57 16.41
CA PRO A 62 14.99 2.70 17.46
C PRO A 62 13.93 1.68 17.90
N ASP A 63 14.35 0.45 18.10
CA ASP A 63 13.53 -0.57 18.76
C ASP A 63 13.45 -0.29 20.29
N GLN A 64 12.76 -1.17 21.01
CA GLN A 64 12.62 -1.06 22.46
C GLN A 64 13.96 -1.14 23.23
N PHE A 65 15.04 -1.58 22.58
CA PHE A 65 16.39 -1.67 23.14
C PHE A 65 17.31 -0.54 22.66
N GLY A 66 16.79 0.38 21.84
CA GLY A 66 17.54 1.50 21.27
C GLY A 66 18.32 1.16 19.99
N ASN A 67 18.20 -0.06 19.45
CA ASN A 67 18.90 -0.45 18.23
C ASN A 67 18.21 0.14 17.00
N ARG A 68 19.02 0.60 16.04
CA ARG A 68 18.58 1.09 14.74
C ARG A 68 19.06 0.14 13.66
N MET A 69 18.13 -0.55 13.01
CA MET A 69 18.47 -1.56 12.01
C MET A 69 18.44 -0.94 10.61
N PRO A 70 19.47 -1.18 9.78
CA PRO A 70 19.44 -0.83 8.37
C PRO A 70 18.52 -1.79 7.61
N PHE A 71 17.75 -1.25 6.65
CA PHE A 71 16.90 -2.03 5.77
C PHE A 71 16.85 -1.46 4.37
N GLY A 72 16.55 -2.30 3.39
CA GLY A 72 16.25 -1.91 2.01
C GLY A 72 14.79 -2.16 1.68
N ILE A 73 14.37 -1.65 0.53
CA ILE A 73 13.08 -1.93 -0.08
C ILE A 73 13.33 -2.69 -1.38
N ALA A 74 12.70 -3.83 -1.51
CA ALA A 74 12.81 -4.70 -2.67
C ALA A 74 11.43 -5.06 -3.22
N TRP A 75 11.41 -5.63 -4.41
CA TRP A 75 10.21 -6.18 -5.03
C TRP A 75 10.41 -7.68 -5.31
N SER A 76 9.35 -8.46 -5.13
CA SER A 76 9.37 -9.90 -5.41
C SER A 76 9.50 -10.21 -6.91
N GLY A 77 9.11 -9.26 -7.76
CA GLY A 77 9.16 -9.39 -9.20
C GLY A 77 9.29 -8.04 -9.92
N THR A 78 9.25 -8.09 -11.25
CA THR A 78 9.30 -6.93 -12.14
C THR A 78 7.95 -6.60 -12.78
N ASP A 79 6.96 -7.46 -12.57
CA ASP A 79 5.62 -7.33 -13.12
C ASP A 79 4.62 -7.05 -11.99
N ASP A 80 3.47 -6.49 -12.34
CA ASP A 80 2.37 -6.31 -11.41
C ASP A 80 1.85 -7.67 -10.93
N GLY A 81 1.71 -7.80 -9.62
CA GLY A 81 1.18 -9.00 -9.00
C GLY A 81 -0.30 -8.89 -8.66
N ALA A 82 -0.89 -10.02 -8.29
CA ALA A 82 -2.28 -10.10 -7.84
C ALA A 82 -2.40 -10.07 -6.31
N GLY A 83 -1.47 -9.45 -5.64
CA GLY A 83 -1.46 -9.29 -4.19
C GLY A 83 -2.54 -8.33 -3.69
N GLY A 84 -2.79 -8.39 -2.39
CA GLY A 84 -3.71 -7.46 -1.74
C GLY A 84 -3.09 -6.08 -1.58
N ILE A 85 -3.84 -5.03 -1.91
CA ILE A 85 -3.43 -3.65 -1.73
C ILE A 85 -4.15 -2.99 -0.57
N LEU A 86 -3.48 -2.04 0.08
CA LEU A 86 -4.07 -1.30 1.17
C LEU A 86 -4.92 -0.16 0.64
N VAL A 87 -6.23 -0.18 0.98
CA VAL A 87 -7.15 0.94 0.73
C VAL A 87 -7.39 1.70 2.03
N ARG A 88 -7.38 3.01 1.97
CA ARG A 88 -7.74 3.90 3.09
C ARG A 88 -8.72 4.95 2.63
N ALA A 89 -9.70 5.26 3.47
CA ALA A 89 -10.65 6.35 3.24
C ALA A 89 -10.81 7.22 4.48
N ALA A 90 -11.15 8.50 4.27
CA ALA A 90 -11.49 9.46 5.32
C ALA A 90 -12.48 10.48 4.78
N GLY A 91 -13.32 11.06 5.66
CA GLY A 91 -14.33 12.04 5.29
C GLY A 91 -15.70 11.42 5.13
N ILE A 92 -16.56 12.07 4.33
CA ILE A 92 -17.96 11.65 4.18
C ILE A 92 -18.06 10.22 3.65
N ASN A 93 -18.93 9.41 4.25
CA ASN A 93 -19.18 7.99 3.89
C ASN A 93 -17.97 7.04 4.00
N ALA A 94 -16.82 7.49 4.52
CA ALA A 94 -15.63 6.64 4.62
C ALA A 94 -15.86 5.39 5.48
N GLU A 95 -16.80 5.45 6.43
CA GLU A 95 -17.19 4.33 7.30
C GLU A 95 -17.87 3.18 6.56
N ALA A 96 -18.33 3.40 5.33
CA ALA A 96 -18.84 2.33 4.48
C ALA A 96 -17.73 1.40 3.96
N LEU A 97 -16.46 1.85 3.99
CA LEU A 97 -15.31 1.00 3.73
C LEU A 97 -14.99 0.21 5.01
N ARG A 98 -15.44 -1.03 5.07
CA ARG A 98 -15.28 -1.88 6.26
C ARG A 98 -13.82 -2.28 6.45
N SER A 99 -13.42 -2.47 7.72
CA SER A 99 -12.14 -3.10 8.03
C SER A 99 -12.14 -4.56 7.55
N GLY A 100 -11.03 -4.99 6.94
CA GLY A 100 -10.87 -6.33 6.39
C GLY A 100 -10.63 -6.30 4.88
N SER A 101 -10.92 -7.40 4.20
CA SER A 101 -10.80 -7.46 2.74
C SER A 101 -12.08 -6.94 2.08
N CYS A 102 -11.92 -6.14 1.04
CA CYS A 102 -13.00 -5.68 0.18
C CYS A 102 -12.66 -5.96 -1.29
N ASP A 103 -13.68 -6.04 -2.12
CA ASP A 103 -13.53 -6.12 -3.57
C ASP A 103 -13.40 -4.72 -4.17
N ASN A 104 -12.77 -4.59 -5.34
CA ASN A 104 -12.66 -3.31 -6.03
C ASN A 104 -14.03 -2.70 -6.38
N THR A 105 -15.07 -3.53 -6.54
CA THR A 105 -16.44 -3.07 -6.76
C THR A 105 -17.02 -2.39 -5.51
N ASP A 106 -16.55 -2.68 -4.31
CA ASP A 106 -16.95 -1.98 -3.09
C ASP A 106 -16.41 -0.55 -3.07
N ILE A 107 -15.20 -0.34 -3.62
CA ILE A 107 -14.63 1.00 -3.82
C ILE A 107 -15.50 1.79 -4.79
N TYR A 108 -15.89 1.18 -5.91
CA TYR A 108 -16.80 1.80 -6.87
C TYR A 108 -18.14 2.19 -6.23
N ARG A 109 -18.74 1.26 -5.45
CA ARG A 109 -20.01 1.51 -4.73
C ARG A 109 -19.90 2.69 -3.77
N LEU A 110 -18.80 2.77 -3.02
CA LEU A 110 -18.54 3.88 -2.10
C LEU A 110 -18.45 5.22 -2.82
N ILE A 111 -17.69 5.27 -3.92
CA ILE A 111 -17.56 6.48 -4.73
C ILE A 111 -18.92 6.88 -5.30
N TYR A 112 -19.64 5.93 -5.88
CA TYR A 112 -20.95 6.16 -6.47
C TYR A 112 -21.97 6.68 -5.45
N MET A 113 -22.06 6.01 -4.30
CA MET A 113 -22.94 6.44 -3.20
C MET A 113 -22.58 7.86 -2.72
N THR A 114 -21.31 8.19 -2.65
CA THR A 114 -20.86 9.50 -2.20
C THR A 114 -21.25 10.61 -3.19
N LEU A 115 -21.16 10.32 -4.49
CA LEU A 115 -21.50 11.29 -5.55
C LEU A 115 -23.00 11.45 -5.78
N PHE A 116 -23.77 10.37 -5.67
CA PHE A 116 -25.17 10.33 -6.11
C PHE A 116 -26.18 10.07 -4.99
N GLY A 117 -25.72 9.80 -3.75
CA GLY A 117 -26.58 9.62 -2.58
C GLY A 117 -27.30 8.25 -2.50
N HIS A 118 -27.01 7.32 -3.41
CA HIS A 118 -27.55 5.97 -3.40
C HIS A 118 -26.55 4.97 -3.95
N THR A 119 -26.69 3.69 -3.60
CA THR A 119 -25.85 2.61 -4.14
C THR A 119 -26.28 2.26 -5.57
N PRO A 120 -25.31 1.91 -6.47
CA PRO A 120 -25.68 1.48 -7.81
C PRO A 120 -26.34 0.09 -7.79
N ASP A 121 -27.31 -0.10 -8.67
CA ASP A 121 -27.91 -1.42 -8.95
C ASP A 121 -26.93 -2.28 -9.75
N LEU A 122 -25.94 -2.86 -9.09
CA LEU A 122 -25.01 -3.80 -9.71
C LEU A 122 -25.49 -5.24 -9.46
N PRO A 123 -25.40 -6.12 -10.46
CA PRO A 123 -25.61 -7.54 -10.19
C PRO A 123 -24.65 -8.00 -9.11
N HIS A 124 -25.17 -8.72 -8.11
CA HIS A 124 -24.32 -9.32 -7.09
C HIS A 124 -23.33 -10.27 -7.77
N SER A 125 -22.02 -10.07 -7.52
CA SER A 125 -21.04 -11.08 -7.86
C SER A 125 -21.48 -12.40 -7.24
N PRO A 126 -21.50 -13.53 -7.96
CA PRO A 126 -21.78 -14.82 -7.37
C PRO A 126 -20.80 -15.02 -6.22
N GLN A 127 -21.30 -15.06 -4.99
CA GLN A 127 -20.46 -15.43 -3.86
C GLN A 127 -19.86 -16.79 -4.19
N GLY A 128 -18.54 -16.82 -4.36
CA GLY A 128 -17.84 -18.07 -4.57
C GLY A 128 -18.20 -19.02 -3.43
N SER A 129 -18.96 -20.06 -3.76
CA SER A 129 -19.21 -21.15 -2.84
C SER A 129 -17.85 -21.76 -2.49
N ALA A 130 -17.33 -21.45 -1.33
CA ALA A 130 -16.22 -22.17 -0.75
C ALA A 130 -16.63 -23.65 -0.67
N LYS A 131 -15.93 -24.48 -1.47
CA LYS A 131 -15.93 -25.93 -1.30
C LYS A 131 -14.75 -26.33 -0.44
#